data_a33af68bef457e9ff8964c7fb6727b73
#
_entry.id   a33af68bef457e9ff8964c7fb6727b73
#
_cell.length_a   1.000
_cell.length_b   1.000
_cell.length_c   1.000
_cell.angle_alpha   90.00
_cell.angle_beta   90.00
_cell.angle_gamma   90.00
#
_symmetry.space_group_name_H-M   'P 1'
#
loop_
_entity.id
_entity.type
_entity.pdbx_description
1 polymer ?
#
loop_
_entity_poly.entity_id
_entity_poly.type
_entity_poly.pdbx_seq_one_letter_code
_entity_poly.pdbx_strand_id
1 'polypeptide(L)'
;GMVDPNVNLWIDSCSVEDCTINGAIAVGGILGGGTVYSMTQITNSHNRNTKVTASYNCAGGIVGYADTLYVYSCSNNGTIKGAASTTAPPGNLPANSIYNVGAGGIAGGSGLSTIISSRNSGTVQGSRGVGGIIGSTLVTTQPKTYYNNTFIGFCSNSGNINGDSYIGGLCGEAQLGAYKSYNEGMIEANSSFAGGILGFAPLASITNTANFNKVIASSYSGGIAGSILAGSLGINTNLGEVASYHEYAGGMIGRAGNTLAMNYCSNFAPISGSSYLGGMIGEVGDARKWTIMDGVSLGFAT
;
A
#
# COMPACT_ATOMS: atom_id res chain seq x y z
N GLY A 1 -19.09 -1.20 13.83
CA GLY A 1 -20.19 -2.03 13.40
C GLY A 1 -20.13 -2.34 11.91
N MET A 2 -20.88 -3.33 11.49
CA MET A 2 -21.10 -3.66 10.07
C MET A 2 -22.33 -2.92 9.56
N VAL A 3 -22.29 -2.43 8.33
CA VAL A 3 -23.42 -1.79 7.66
C VAL A 3 -24.19 -2.85 6.88
N ASP A 4 -25.51 -2.74 6.84
CA ASP A 4 -26.41 -3.66 6.13
C ASP A 4 -26.15 -3.66 4.61
N PRO A 5 -26.22 -4.80 3.89
CA PRO A 5 -26.05 -4.85 2.44
C PRO A 5 -27.05 -3.91 1.74
N ASN A 6 -26.57 -3.22 0.71
CA ASN A 6 -27.32 -2.26 -0.10
C ASN A 6 -27.65 -0.89 0.54
N VAL A 7 -27.00 -0.52 1.64
CA VAL A 7 -27.11 0.82 2.21
C VAL A 7 -25.83 1.60 1.96
N ASN A 8 -25.95 2.75 1.28
CA ASN A 8 -24.83 3.69 1.17
C ASN A 8 -24.59 4.35 2.54
N LEU A 9 -23.32 4.38 2.95
CA LEU A 9 -22.91 4.98 4.21
C LEU A 9 -22.13 6.26 3.96
N TRP A 10 -22.54 7.34 4.58
CA TRP A 10 -21.81 8.60 4.57
C TRP A 10 -21.42 8.99 5.99
N ILE A 11 -20.12 9.23 6.18
CA ILE A 11 -19.54 9.66 7.45
C ILE A 11 -18.76 10.94 7.16
N ASP A 12 -19.05 11.99 7.86
CA ASP A 12 -18.36 13.28 7.72
C ASP A 12 -17.96 13.85 9.08
N SER A 13 -16.79 14.49 9.12
CA SER A 13 -16.32 15.25 10.28
C SER A 13 -16.31 14.47 11.61
N CYS A 14 -15.93 13.18 11.54
CA CYS A 14 -15.84 12.31 12.71
C CYS A 14 -14.40 12.18 13.20
N SER A 15 -14.21 12.01 14.50
CA SER A 15 -12.90 11.69 15.07
C SER A 15 -12.96 10.59 16.11
N VAL A 16 -11.89 9.82 16.17
CA VAL A 16 -11.58 8.92 17.27
C VAL A 16 -10.23 9.34 17.85
N GLU A 17 -10.13 9.40 19.17
CA GLU A 17 -9.00 10.00 19.86
C GLU A 17 -8.62 9.24 21.12
N ASP A 18 -7.33 9.03 21.34
CA ASP A 18 -6.74 8.41 22.54
C ASP A 18 -7.37 7.06 22.95
N CYS A 19 -7.79 6.27 21.96
CA CYS A 19 -8.47 4.99 22.19
C CYS A 19 -7.58 3.79 21.84
N THR A 20 -8.01 2.61 22.28
CA THR A 20 -7.49 1.33 21.81
C THR A 20 -8.63 0.49 21.27
N ILE A 21 -8.55 0.11 20.01
CA ILE A 21 -9.57 -0.66 19.29
C ILE A 21 -8.94 -1.98 18.86
N ASN A 22 -9.41 -3.09 19.43
CA ASN A 22 -8.92 -4.42 19.11
C ASN A 22 -10.06 -5.28 18.56
N GLY A 23 -9.77 -6.04 17.53
CA GLY A 23 -10.72 -6.97 16.91
C GLY A 23 -10.01 -8.05 16.11
N ALA A 24 -10.78 -8.96 15.55
CA ALA A 24 -10.25 -10.04 14.72
C ALA A 24 -10.26 -9.65 13.23
N ILE A 25 -11.34 -9.08 12.73
CA ILE A 25 -11.62 -8.90 11.32
C ILE A 25 -12.09 -7.47 11.09
N ALA A 26 -11.59 -6.81 10.06
CA ALA A 26 -12.01 -5.47 9.61
C ALA A 26 -12.12 -4.46 10.77
N VAL A 27 -10.97 -4.10 11.34
CA VAL A 27 -10.89 -3.17 12.46
C VAL A 27 -10.48 -1.79 11.96
N GLY A 28 -11.30 -0.78 12.22
CA GLY A 28 -11.02 0.60 11.83
C GLY A 28 -11.29 1.59 12.95
N GLY A 29 -10.60 2.71 12.93
CA GLY A 29 -10.78 3.77 13.92
C GLY A 29 -12.19 4.38 13.87
N ILE A 30 -12.72 4.61 12.68
CA ILE A 30 -14.06 5.19 12.47
C ILE A 30 -15.05 4.10 12.06
N LEU A 31 -14.70 3.25 11.08
CA LEU A 31 -15.55 2.18 10.58
C LEU A 31 -14.80 0.85 10.58
N GLY A 32 -15.31 -0.16 11.28
CA GLY A 32 -14.74 -1.51 11.27
C GLY A 32 -14.88 -2.15 9.89
N GLY A 33 -16.10 -2.43 9.45
CA GLY A 33 -16.36 -3.04 8.15
C GLY A 33 -17.64 -2.58 7.50
N GLY A 34 -17.60 -2.38 6.19
CA GLY A 34 -18.78 -2.24 5.32
C GLY A 34 -19.11 -3.59 4.67
N THR A 35 -20.35 -3.80 4.30
CA THR A 35 -20.81 -5.02 3.65
C THR A 35 -20.66 -4.97 2.14
N VAL A 36 -20.72 -6.15 1.52
CA VAL A 36 -20.67 -6.36 0.07
C VAL A 36 -21.79 -5.56 -0.63
N TYR A 37 -21.45 -4.86 -1.72
CA TYR A 37 -22.35 -4.04 -2.56
C TYR A 37 -22.81 -2.70 -1.98
N SER A 38 -22.22 -2.19 -0.91
CA SER A 38 -22.50 -0.85 -0.39
C SER A 38 -21.38 0.14 -0.73
N MET A 39 -21.75 1.37 -1.08
CA MET A 39 -20.81 2.47 -1.18
C MET A 39 -20.59 3.10 0.20
N THR A 40 -19.34 3.23 0.58
CA THR A 40 -18.94 3.93 1.80
C THR A 40 -18.18 5.19 1.42
N GLN A 41 -18.66 6.33 1.87
CA GLN A 41 -17.96 7.60 1.72
C GLN A 41 -17.61 8.17 3.09
N ILE A 42 -16.33 8.52 3.29
CA ILE A 42 -15.85 9.10 4.54
C ILE A 42 -15.05 10.37 4.21
N THR A 43 -15.45 11.47 4.81
CA THR A 43 -14.83 12.78 4.58
C THR A 43 -14.43 13.45 5.89
N ASN A 44 -13.38 14.29 5.85
CA ASN A 44 -12.94 15.14 6.96
C ASN A 44 -12.82 14.42 8.31
N SER A 45 -12.46 13.13 8.30
CA SER A 45 -12.49 12.30 9.51
C SER A 45 -11.08 11.91 9.95
N HIS A 46 -10.89 11.79 11.26
CA HIS A 46 -9.56 11.71 11.83
C HIS A 46 -9.41 10.59 12.87
N ASN A 47 -8.35 9.83 12.76
CA ASN A 47 -7.84 9.02 13.86
C ASN A 47 -6.68 9.75 14.52
N ARG A 48 -6.82 10.11 15.80
CA ARG A 48 -5.82 10.81 16.57
C ARG A 48 -5.34 9.93 17.71
N ASN A 49 -4.04 9.60 17.67
CA ASN A 49 -3.36 8.86 18.72
C ASN A 49 -4.05 7.55 19.16
N THR A 50 -4.90 6.97 18.31
CA THR A 50 -5.64 5.74 18.60
C THR A 50 -4.87 4.53 18.09
N LYS A 51 -4.79 3.48 18.90
CA LYS A 51 -4.23 2.19 18.49
C LYS A 51 -5.33 1.29 17.93
N VAL A 52 -5.16 0.90 16.66
CA VAL A 52 -6.09 -0.02 15.98
C VAL A 52 -5.37 -1.35 15.70
N THR A 53 -5.93 -2.46 16.15
CA THR A 53 -5.33 -3.79 15.99
C THR A 53 -6.33 -4.79 15.44
N ALA A 54 -6.01 -5.42 14.31
CA ALA A 54 -6.71 -6.60 13.80
C ALA A 54 -5.84 -7.84 13.94
N SER A 55 -6.35 -8.91 14.51
CA SER A 55 -5.56 -10.14 14.72
C SER A 55 -5.55 -11.09 13.54
N TYR A 56 -6.52 -11.01 12.61
CA TYR A 56 -6.63 -11.94 11.49
C TYR A 56 -6.77 -11.30 10.10
N ASN A 57 -7.30 -10.09 10.01
CA ASN A 57 -7.63 -9.49 8.71
C ASN A 57 -7.22 -8.01 8.67
N CYS A 58 -8.00 -7.17 8.02
CA CYS A 58 -7.66 -5.78 7.73
C CYS A 58 -7.71 -4.88 8.97
N ALA A 59 -6.68 -4.05 9.14
CA ALA A 59 -6.64 -2.95 10.09
C ALA A 59 -6.45 -1.61 9.36
N GLY A 60 -7.27 -0.62 9.65
CA GLY A 60 -7.12 0.72 9.08
C GLY A 60 -7.34 1.83 10.10
N GLY A 61 -6.61 2.92 9.94
CA GLY A 61 -6.75 4.07 10.85
C GLY A 61 -8.14 4.70 10.80
N ILE A 62 -8.77 4.70 9.64
CA ILE A 62 -10.13 5.19 9.43
C ILE A 62 -11.08 4.02 9.17
N VAL A 63 -10.75 3.15 8.20
CA VAL A 63 -11.62 2.04 7.75
C VAL A 63 -10.86 0.72 7.83
N GLY A 64 -11.43 -0.29 8.48
CA GLY A 64 -10.89 -1.65 8.44
C GLY A 64 -11.04 -2.26 7.04
N TYR A 65 -12.27 -2.37 6.55
CA TYR A 65 -12.58 -2.85 5.20
C TYR A 65 -13.87 -2.23 4.66
N ALA A 66 -13.93 -1.95 3.35
CA ALA A 66 -15.17 -1.61 2.65
C ALA A 66 -15.11 -2.09 1.20
N ASP A 67 -16.23 -2.54 0.64
CA ASP A 67 -16.29 -3.07 -0.73
C ASP A 67 -16.07 -1.96 -1.78
N THR A 68 -16.81 -0.86 -1.67
CA THR A 68 -16.59 0.35 -2.47
C THR A 68 -16.34 1.53 -1.54
N LEU A 69 -15.15 2.11 -1.61
CA LEU A 69 -14.65 3.09 -0.66
C LEU A 69 -14.25 4.41 -1.32
N TYR A 70 -14.82 5.50 -0.83
CA TYR A 70 -14.42 6.86 -1.16
C TYR A 70 -13.96 7.58 0.11
N VAL A 71 -12.71 8.03 0.14
CA VAL A 71 -12.14 8.76 1.29
C VAL A 71 -11.58 10.09 0.83
N TYR A 72 -11.98 11.16 1.50
CA TYR A 72 -11.52 12.52 1.19
C TYR A 72 -11.10 13.26 2.47
N SER A 73 -9.95 13.91 2.42
CA SER A 73 -9.46 14.79 3.51
C SER A 73 -9.44 14.12 4.89
N CYS A 74 -9.09 12.83 4.93
CA CYS A 74 -8.97 12.09 6.19
C CYS A 74 -7.51 12.00 6.67
N SER A 75 -7.32 11.80 7.97
CA SER A 75 -5.97 11.65 8.51
C SER A 75 -5.87 10.61 9.62
N ASN A 76 -4.71 9.97 9.68
CA ASN A 76 -4.31 9.07 10.75
C ASN A 76 -2.95 9.48 11.32
N ASN A 77 -2.85 9.61 12.66
CA ASN A 77 -1.59 9.67 13.37
C ASN A 77 -1.46 8.60 14.47
N GLY A 78 -2.44 7.69 14.54
CA GLY A 78 -2.45 6.55 15.45
C GLY A 78 -1.57 5.40 14.97
N THR A 79 -1.42 4.38 15.79
CA THR A 79 -0.68 3.16 15.46
C THR A 79 -1.62 2.09 14.93
N ILE A 80 -1.35 1.57 13.74
CA ILE A 80 -2.15 0.55 13.09
C ILE A 80 -1.37 -0.77 13.06
N LYS A 81 -2.00 -1.84 13.54
CA LYS A 81 -1.43 -3.18 13.51
C LYS A 81 -2.40 -4.16 12.85
N GLY A 82 -2.06 -4.60 11.66
CA GLY A 82 -2.74 -5.69 10.95
C GLY A 82 -2.31 -7.06 11.45
N ALA A 83 -2.88 -8.10 10.88
CA ALA A 83 -2.55 -9.48 11.21
C ALA A 83 -1.05 -9.77 11.10
N ALA A 84 -0.52 -10.52 12.05
CA ALA A 84 0.87 -10.98 12.06
C ALA A 84 1.08 -12.24 11.20
N SER A 85 0.03 -12.84 10.67
CA SER A 85 0.09 -14.09 9.88
C SER A 85 -1.07 -14.14 8.90
N THR A 86 -0.81 -14.77 7.75
CA THR A 86 -1.83 -15.06 6.72
C THR A 86 -2.59 -16.37 6.99
N THR A 87 -2.39 -17.00 8.15
CA THR A 87 -3.11 -18.23 8.50
C THR A 87 -4.59 -17.94 8.74
N ALA A 88 -5.44 -18.87 8.30
CA ALA A 88 -6.88 -18.76 8.48
C ALA A 88 -7.25 -18.56 9.97
N PRO A 89 -8.24 -17.72 10.28
CA PRO A 89 -8.70 -17.54 11.64
C PRO A 89 -9.27 -18.84 12.23
N PRO A 90 -9.12 -19.07 13.54
CA PRO A 90 -9.77 -20.18 14.20
C PRO A 90 -11.29 -19.98 14.24
N GLY A 91 -12.05 -21.00 13.86
CA GLY A 91 -13.50 -21.04 13.99
C GLY A 91 -14.27 -20.70 12.71
N ASN A 92 -15.56 -20.96 12.75
CA ASN A 92 -16.51 -20.88 11.64
C ASN A 92 -16.75 -19.44 11.15
N LEU A 93 -15.79 -18.86 10.44
CA LEU A 93 -16.11 -17.70 9.61
C LEU A 93 -16.98 -18.16 8.44
N PRO A 94 -17.97 -17.34 8.01
CA PRO A 94 -18.76 -17.67 6.85
C PRO A 94 -17.87 -17.98 5.65
N ALA A 95 -18.23 -18.99 4.86
CA ALA A 95 -17.47 -19.43 3.67
C ALA A 95 -17.24 -18.32 2.64
N ASN A 96 -17.97 -17.21 2.73
CA ASN A 96 -17.87 -16.01 1.91
C ASN A 96 -17.08 -14.88 2.59
N SER A 97 -16.37 -15.13 3.67
CA SER A 97 -15.52 -14.10 4.30
C SER A 97 -14.42 -13.71 3.32
N ILE A 98 -14.38 -12.44 2.96
CA ILE A 98 -13.32 -11.86 2.12
C ILE A 98 -12.04 -11.87 2.96
N TYR A 99 -11.08 -12.72 2.60
CA TYR A 99 -9.80 -12.81 3.29
C TYR A 99 -8.81 -11.82 2.68
N ASN A 100 -9.00 -10.54 2.99
CA ASN A 100 -7.99 -9.55 2.69
C ASN A 100 -7.12 -9.36 3.94
N VAL A 101 -5.87 -9.69 3.82
CA VAL A 101 -4.88 -9.37 4.86
C VAL A 101 -4.24 -8.06 4.45
N GLY A 102 -4.53 -6.98 5.17
CA GLY A 102 -3.97 -5.68 4.87
C GLY A 102 -3.93 -4.77 6.09
N ALA A 103 -2.92 -3.93 6.15
CA ALA A 103 -2.86 -2.85 7.13
C ALA A 103 -2.62 -1.52 6.41
N GLY A 104 -3.45 -0.53 6.68
CA GLY A 104 -3.30 0.79 6.07
C GLY A 104 -3.52 1.92 7.05
N GLY A 105 -2.77 2.99 6.88
CA GLY A 105 -2.93 4.17 7.73
C GLY A 105 -4.32 4.79 7.61
N ILE A 106 -4.95 4.70 6.46
CA ILE A 106 -6.33 5.15 6.21
C ILE A 106 -7.26 3.95 6.11
N ALA A 107 -7.01 3.02 5.18
CA ALA A 107 -7.85 1.84 4.98
C ALA A 107 -7.03 0.55 5.02
N GLY A 108 -7.47 -0.44 5.79
CA GLY A 108 -6.83 -1.75 5.84
C GLY A 108 -6.98 -2.51 4.53
N GLY A 109 -8.20 -2.53 3.99
CA GLY A 109 -8.50 -3.11 2.69
C GLY A 109 -9.76 -2.56 2.06
N SER A 110 -9.91 -2.81 0.76
CA SER A 110 -11.15 -2.49 0.05
C SER A 110 -11.33 -3.38 -1.20
N GLY A 111 -12.56 -3.40 -1.71
CA GLY A 111 -12.81 -3.77 -3.10
C GLY A 111 -12.33 -2.65 -4.03
N LEU A 112 -13.20 -1.78 -4.49
CA LEU A 112 -12.84 -0.56 -5.22
C LEU A 112 -12.54 0.58 -4.27
N SER A 113 -11.52 1.39 -4.53
CA SER A 113 -11.27 2.56 -3.69
C SER A 113 -10.78 3.78 -4.44
N THR A 114 -11.24 4.94 -3.96
CA THR A 114 -10.73 6.25 -4.32
C THR A 114 -10.39 7.02 -3.05
N ILE A 115 -9.12 7.30 -2.84
CA ILE A 115 -8.63 7.99 -1.64
C ILE A 115 -7.90 9.26 -2.08
N ILE A 116 -8.42 10.40 -1.68
CA ILE A 116 -7.92 11.72 -2.13
C ILE A 116 -7.63 12.61 -0.92
N SER A 117 -6.58 13.42 -1.05
CA SER A 117 -6.19 14.45 -0.06
C SER A 117 -6.10 13.93 1.38
N SER A 118 -5.72 12.67 1.52
CA SER A 118 -5.65 12.01 2.82
C SER A 118 -4.20 11.75 3.23
N ARG A 119 -3.94 11.71 4.53
CA ARG A 119 -2.57 11.59 5.05
C ARG A 119 -2.45 10.60 6.19
N ASN A 120 -1.33 9.92 6.23
CA ASN A 120 -0.90 9.10 7.36
C ASN A 120 0.41 9.64 7.94
N SER A 121 0.45 9.87 9.24
CA SER A 121 1.67 10.13 9.99
C SER A 121 1.92 9.10 11.11
N GLY A 122 0.98 8.16 11.27
CA GLY A 122 1.08 7.08 12.22
C GLY A 122 1.85 5.88 11.68
N THR A 123 2.37 5.05 12.58
CA THR A 123 3.05 3.80 12.22
C THR A 123 2.04 2.74 11.77
N VAL A 124 2.38 2.01 10.70
CA VAL A 124 1.57 0.89 10.20
C VAL A 124 2.40 -0.37 10.15
N GLN A 125 1.91 -1.44 10.74
CA GLN A 125 2.55 -2.76 10.80
C GLN A 125 1.58 -3.87 10.37
N GLY A 126 2.10 -4.90 9.72
CA GLY A 126 1.33 -6.09 9.34
C GLY A 126 2.20 -7.12 8.64
N SER A 127 1.68 -8.33 8.35
CA SER A 127 2.47 -9.33 7.64
C SER A 127 2.48 -9.11 6.13
N ARG A 128 1.34 -8.82 5.52
CA ARG A 128 1.23 -8.70 4.07
C ARG A 128 0.32 -7.53 3.68
N GLY A 129 0.63 -6.92 2.55
CA GLY A 129 -0.18 -5.83 2.02
C GLY A 129 -0.26 -4.66 3.00
N VAL A 130 0.88 -4.03 3.31
CA VAL A 130 0.94 -2.93 4.28
C VAL A 130 1.24 -1.63 3.56
N GLY A 131 0.40 -0.62 3.78
CA GLY A 131 0.56 0.68 3.13
C GLY A 131 0.25 1.86 4.04
N GLY A 132 0.90 2.99 3.80
CA GLY A 132 0.64 4.21 4.57
C GLY A 132 -0.78 4.75 4.37
N ILE A 133 -1.37 4.53 3.20
CA ILE A 133 -2.74 4.94 2.89
C ILE A 133 -3.66 3.73 2.85
N ILE A 134 -3.38 2.72 2.01
CA ILE A 134 -4.20 1.51 1.92
C ILE A 134 -3.33 0.25 1.96
N GLY A 135 -3.78 -0.75 2.71
CA GLY A 135 -3.06 -2.02 2.83
C GLY A 135 -3.18 -2.86 1.57
N SER A 136 -4.32 -3.50 1.35
CA SER A 136 -4.51 -4.42 0.23
C SER A 136 -5.90 -4.31 -0.39
N THR A 137 -5.95 -4.45 -1.72
CA THR A 137 -7.20 -4.61 -2.48
C THR A 137 -7.31 -5.98 -3.14
N LEU A 138 -6.52 -6.93 -2.65
CA LEU A 138 -6.61 -8.32 -3.07
C LEU A 138 -7.91 -8.94 -2.54
N VAL A 139 -8.81 -9.31 -3.41
CA VAL A 139 -10.03 -10.05 -3.06
C VAL A 139 -9.84 -11.52 -3.39
N THR A 140 -9.81 -12.35 -2.36
CA THR A 140 -9.77 -13.79 -2.52
C THR A 140 -11.17 -14.37 -2.33
N THR A 141 -11.90 -14.53 -3.40
CA THR A 141 -13.14 -15.32 -3.43
C THR A 141 -12.81 -16.67 -4.05
N GLN A 142 -12.83 -17.74 -3.27
CA GLN A 142 -12.57 -19.06 -3.81
C GLN A 142 -13.55 -19.41 -4.95
N PRO A 143 -13.09 -19.87 -6.11
CA PRO A 143 -11.69 -20.23 -6.46
C PRO A 143 -10.87 -19.12 -7.15
N LYS A 144 -11.29 -17.87 -7.14
CA LYS A 144 -10.65 -16.79 -7.91
C LYS A 144 -10.10 -15.70 -7.00
N THR A 145 -8.91 -15.23 -7.37
CA THR A 145 -8.25 -14.07 -6.76
C THR A 145 -8.29 -12.90 -7.73
N TYR A 146 -8.78 -11.74 -7.29
CA TYR A 146 -8.84 -10.52 -8.08
C TYR A 146 -8.11 -9.40 -7.37
N TYR A 147 -7.49 -8.53 -8.16
CA TYR A 147 -7.07 -7.21 -7.71
C TYR A 147 -8.06 -6.19 -8.22
N ASN A 148 -8.59 -5.39 -7.32
CA ASN A 148 -9.50 -4.32 -7.68
C ASN A 148 -8.76 -2.99 -7.85
N ASN A 149 -9.36 -2.09 -8.62
CA ASN A 149 -8.78 -0.80 -8.90
C ASN A 149 -8.79 0.09 -7.64
N THR A 150 -7.63 0.65 -7.35
CA THR A 150 -7.43 1.67 -6.32
C THR A 150 -6.91 2.93 -6.96
N PHE A 151 -7.49 4.07 -6.63
CA PHE A 151 -6.94 5.36 -6.98
C PHE A 151 -6.52 6.13 -5.73
N ILE A 152 -5.27 6.59 -5.72
CA ILE A 152 -4.70 7.43 -4.65
C ILE A 152 -4.25 8.75 -5.27
N GLY A 153 -4.87 9.85 -4.84
CA GLY A 153 -4.53 11.18 -5.36
C GLY A 153 -4.27 12.21 -4.26
N PHE A 154 -3.20 13.00 -4.40
CA PHE A 154 -2.86 14.07 -3.46
C PHE A 154 -2.71 13.58 -2.00
N CYS A 155 -2.26 12.35 -1.83
CA CYS A 155 -2.08 11.71 -0.53
C CYS A 155 -0.62 11.72 -0.09
N SER A 156 -0.41 11.63 1.22
CA SER A 156 0.94 11.55 1.76
C SER A 156 1.06 10.57 2.92
N ASN A 157 2.23 9.96 3.03
CA ASN A 157 2.62 9.18 4.19
C ASN A 157 3.92 9.72 4.77
N SER A 158 3.94 10.02 6.06
CA SER A 158 5.15 10.33 6.82
C SER A 158 5.40 9.34 7.97
N GLY A 159 4.49 8.40 8.20
CA GLY A 159 4.65 7.33 9.18
C GLY A 159 5.51 6.19 8.65
N ASN A 160 6.23 5.51 9.54
CA ASN A 160 6.99 4.33 9.19
C ASN A 160 6.08 3.13 8.91
N ILE A 161 6.38 2.41 7.84
CA ILE A 161 5.60 1.25 7.38
C ILE A 161 6.49 0.02 7.41
N ASN A 162 6.03 -1.02 8.09
CA ASN A 162 6.83 -2.23 8.22
C ASN A 162 5.98 -3.51 8.16
N GLY A 163 6.56 -4.58 7.64
CA GLY A 163 5.88 -5.88 7.54
C GLY A 163 6.74 -6.93 6.85
N ASP A 164 6.11 -8.04 6.42
CA ASP A 164 6.87 -9.12 5.80
C ASP A 164 6.91 -8.99 4.27
N SER A 165 5.77 -8.80 3.60
CA SER A 165 5.71 -8.78 2.14
C SER A 165 4.71 -7.77 1.59
N TYR A 166 5.00 -7.23 0.41
CA TYR A 166 4.17 -6.24 -0.28
C TYR A 166 3.93 -4.98 0.54
N ILE A 167 5.03 -4.32 0.85
CA ILE A 167 5.04 -3.14 1.71
C ILE A 167 5.25 -1.89 0.86
N GLY A 168 4.35 -0.92 0.96
CA GLY A 168 4.44 0.32 0.20
C GLY A 168 4.18 1.56 1.04
N GLY A 169 4.84 2.65 0.70
CA GLY A 169 4.66 3.91 1.42
C GLY A 169 3.23 4.45 1.35
N LEU A 170 2.53 4.20 0.25
CA LEU A 170 1.12 4.54 0.10
C LEU A 170 0.24 3.29 0.00
N CYS A 171 0.61 2.31 -0.80
CA CYS A 171 -0.20 1.13 -1.08
C CYS A 171 0.63 -0.14 -0.94
N GLY A 172 0.16 -1.11 -0.15
CA GLY A 172 0.81 -2.41 -0.03
C GLY A 172 0.63 -3.25 -1.29
N GLU A 173 -0.61 -3.58 -1.65
CA GLU A 173 -0.93 -4.50 -2.74
C GLU A 173 -2.25 -4.13 -3.43
N ALA A 174 -2.22 -3.75 -4.72
CA ALA A 174 -3.41 -3.36 -5.48
C ALA A 174 -3.19 -3.35 -7.00
N GLN A 175 -4.27 -3.26 -7.77
CA GLN A 175 -4.22 -2.56 -9.06
C GLN A 175 -4.25 -1.06 -8.78
N LEU A 176 -3.17 -0.33 -9.06
CA LEU A 176 -2.98 1.02 -8.55
C LEU A 176 -2.92 2.11 -9.62
N GLY A 177 -3.78 3.12 -9.48
CA GLY A 177 -3.56 4.46 -10.01
C GLY A 177 -3.06 5.39 -8.91
N ALA A 178 -1.90 6.01 -9.05
CA ALA A 178 -1.39 6.98 -8.09
C ALA A 178 -1.00 8.29 -8.77
N TYR A 179 -1.42 9.42 -8.20
CA TYR A 179 -1.18 10.74 -8.77
C TYR A 179 -0.87 11.78 -7.70
N LYS A 180 0.16 12.59 -7.94
CA LYS A 180 0.57 13.71 -7.07
C LYS A 180 0.59 13.35 -5.57
N SER A 181 1.20 12.22 -5.27
CA SER A 181 1.25 11.69 -3.91
C SER A 181 2.68 11.34 -3.53
N TYR A 182 3.00 11.32 -2.24
CA TYR A 182 4.38 11.10 -1.82
C TYR A 182 4.52 10.33 -0.51
N ASN A 183 5.72 9.77 -0.31
CA ASN A 183 6.12 9.09 0.90
C ASN A 183 7.36 9.73 1.52
N GLU A 184 7.28 10.03 2.81
CA GLU A 184 8.37 10.51 3.66
C GLU A 184 8.69 9.53 4.79
N GLY A 185 7.90 8.47 4.98
CA GLY A 185 8.12 7.44 5.97
C GLY A 185 9.10 6.37 5.50
N MET A 186 9.85 5.78 6.44
CA MET A 186 10.70 4.63 6.14
C MET A 186 9.86 3.39 5.84
N ILE A 187 10.27 2.63 4.82
CA ILE A 187 9.60 1.40 4.38
C ILE A 187 10.51 0.21 4.61
N GLU A 188 10.01 -0.79 5.32
CA GLU A 188 10.77 -2.00 5.63
C GLU A 188 9.94 -3.26 5.42
N ALA A 189 10.44 -4.16 4.55
CA ALA A 189 9.88 -5.49 4.33
C ALA A 189 10.86 -6.56 4.80
N ASN A 190 10.49 -7.35 5.81
CA ASN A 190 11.34 -8.41 6.33
C ASN A 190 11.58 -9.54 5.30
N SER A 191 10.71 -9.71 4.32
CA SER A 191 10.80 -10.74 3.29
C SER A 191 10.96 -10.12 1.89
N SER A 192 9.90 -9.64 1.25
CA SER A 192 10.00 -9.25 -0.15
C SER A 192 9.05 -8.12 -0.55
N PHE A 193 9.42 -7.43 -1.63
CA PHE A 193 8.63 -6.41 -2.30
C PHE A 193 8.34 -5.18 -1.44
N ALA A 194 9.37 -4.36 -1.24
CA ALA A 194 9.23 -3.04 -0.66
C ALA A 194 9.30 -1.95 -1.73
N GLY A 195 8.39 -0.99 -1.69
CA GLY A 195 8.44 0.19 -2.55
C GLY A 195 8.06 1.48 -1.83
N GLY A 196 8.70 2.57 -2.19
CA GLY A 196 8.43 3.87 -1.57
C GLY A 196 6.98 4.33 -1.75
N ILE A 197 6.31 3.89 -2.81
CA ILE A 197 4.89 4.17 -3.09
C ILE A 197 4.07 2.89 -3.05
N LEU A 198 4.53 1.82 -3.71
CA LEU A 198 3.77 0.60 -3.94
C LEU A 198 4.60 -0.65 -3.64
N GLY A 199 4.09 -1.56 -2.81
CA GLY A 199 4.72 -2.87 -2.60
C GLY A 199 4.61 -3.77 -3.84
N PHE A 200 3.39 -4.05 -4.30
CA PHE A 200 3.13 -4.91 -5.45
C PHE A 200 1.88 -4.51 -6.24
N ALA A 201 1.96 -4.57 -7.56
CA ALA A 201 0.80 -4.48 -8.45
C ALA A 201 0.91 -5.39 -9.68
N PRO A 202 -0.18 -6.07 -10.07
CA PRO A 202 -0.27 -6.69 -11.39
C PRO A 202 -0.41 -5.64 -12.51
N LEU A 203 -1.03 -4.51 -12.23
CA LEU A 203 -1.13 -3.36 -13.11
C LEU A 203 -1.03 -2.06 -12.31
N ALA A 204 -0.16 -1.14 -12.74
CA ALA A 204 -0.01 0.16 -12.10
C ALA A 204 0.08 1.31 -13.12
N SER A 205 -0.51 2.44 -12.76
CA SER A 205 -0.30 3.73 -13.41
C SER A 205 0.08 4.75 -12.35
N ILE A 206 1.39 5.03 -12.22
CA ILE A 206 1.92 5.89 -11.16
C ILE A 206 2.54 7.12 -11.82
N THR A 207 2.00 8.30 -11.49
CA THR A 207 2.42 9.54 -12.13
C THR A 207 2.59 10.66 -11.12
N ASN A 208 3.69 11.40 -11.27
CA ASN A 208 4.01 12.57 -10.44
C ASN A 208 4.02 12.22 -8.94
N THR A 209 4.71 11.13 -8.59
CA THR A 209 4.89 10.70 -7.21
C THR A 209 6.35 10.78 -6.78
N ALA A 210 6.58 10.89 -5.48
CA ALA A 210 7.92 10.95 -4.94
C ALA A 210 8.09 10.10 -3.68
N ASN A 211 9.25 9.46 -3.55
CA ASN A 211 9.71 8.84 -2.32
C ASN A 211 10.92 9.60 -1.77
N PHE A 212 10.84 10.00 -0.52
CA PHE A 212 11.89 10.79 0.16
C PHE A 212 12.67 10.01 1.21
N ASN A 213 12.23 8.81 1.57
CA ASN A 213 12.84 8.07 2.67
C ASN A 213 13.26 6.66 2.24
N LYS A 214 14.05 6.05 3.09
CA LYS A 214 14.67 4.75 2.86
C LYS A 214 13.65 3.64 2.64
N VAL A 215 13.95 2.76 1.67
CA VAL A 215 13.21 1.54 1.35
C VAL A 215 14.13 0.35 1.51
N ILE A 216 13.75 -0.58 2.36
CA ILE A 216 14.52 -1.80 2.64
C ILE A 216 13.63 -3.03 2.45
N ALA A 217 14.17 -4.06 1.79
CA ALA A 217 13.58 -5.40 1.80
C ALA A 217 14.65 -6.48 1.89
N SER A 218 14.25 -7.70 2.17
CA SER A 218 15.11 -8.86 1.97
C SER A 218 15.41 -9.05 0.47
N SER A 219 14.38 -8.94 -0.37
CA SER A 219 14.51 -8.98 -1.84
C SER A 219 13.47 -8.06 -2.50
N TYR A 220 13.76 -7.56 -3.69
CA TYR A 220 12.88 -6.72 -4.50
C TYR A 220 12.54 -5.37 -3.87
N SER A 221 13.55 -4.57 -3.60
CA SER A 221 13.40 -3.19 -3.15
C SER A 221 13.36 -2.22 -4.32
N GLY A 222 12.40 -1.30 -4.33
CA GLY A 222 12.34 -0.23 -5.33
C GLY A 222 11.97 1.12 -4.73
N GLY A 223 12.61 2.19 -5.19
CA GLY A 223 12.35 3.53 -4.68
C GLY A 223 10.90 3.99 -4.86
N ILE A 224 10.22 3.50 -5.90
CA ILE A 224 8.80 3.73 -6.16
C ILE A 224 7.99 2.45 -5.96
N ALA A 225 8.43 1.33 -6.54
CA ALA A 225 7.66 0.10 -6.44
C ALA A 225 8.56 -1.12 -6.18
N GLY A 226 8.14 -2.00 -5.26
CA GLY A 226 8.78 -3.29 -5.04
C GLY A 226 8.65 -4.18 -6.27
N SER A 227 7.42 -4.35 -6.79
CA SER A 227 7.18 -5.05 -8.06
C SER A 227 5.96 -4.51 -8.81
N ILE A 228 6.09 -4.41 -10.14
CA ILE A 228 4.99 -4.11 -11.08
C ILE A 228 5.06 -5.11 -12.23
N LEU A 229 3.97 -5.84 -12.50
CA LEU A 229 3.94 -6.78 -13.62
C LEU A 229 3.65 -6.11 -14.96
N ALA A 230 2.80 -5.08 -14.98
CA ALA A 230 2.50 -4.29 -16.16
C ALA A 230 2.08 -2.85 -15.79
N GLY A 231 2.22 -1.91 -16.72
CA GLY A 231 1.70 -0.56 -16.50
C GLY A 231 2.61 0.57 -16.97
N SER A 232 2.50 1.71 -16.30
CA SER A 232 3.27 2.90 -16.63
C SER A 232 3.69 3.70 -15.40
N LEU A 233 4.90 4.23 -15.45
CA LEU A 233 5.43 5.22 -14.52
C LEU A 233 5.75 6.51 -15.28
N GLY A 234 5.26 7.66 -14.78
CA GLY A 234 5.52 8.96 -15.42
C GLY A 234 5.85 10.05 -14.40
N ILE A 235 6.95 10.76 -14.61
CA ILE A 235 7.37 11.91 -13.78
C ILE A 235 7.49 11.52 -12.28
N ASN A 236 8.11 10.38 -12.00
CA ASN A 236 8.30 9.94 -10.62
C ASN A 236 9.73 10.14 -10.15
N THR A 237 9.92 10.46 -8.88
CA THR A 237 11.23 10.75 -8.32
C THR A 237 11.49 9.91 -7.06
N ASN A 238 12.66 9.27 -7.00
CA ASN A 238 13.17 8.66 -5.78
C ASN A 238 14.37 9.45 -5.25
N LEU A 239 14.27 9.87 -4.00
CA LEU A 239 15.31 10.54 -3.22
C LEU A 239 15.74 9.73 -1.99
N GLY A 240 15.01 8.65 -1.69
CA GLY A 240 15.29 7.77 -0.57
C GLY A 240 16.21 6.61 -0.94
N GLU A 241 17.19 6.31 -0.09
CA GLU A 241 18.06 5.14 -0.24
C GLU A 241 17.25 3.86 -0.47
N VAL A 242 17.70 3.00 -1.39
CA VAL A 242 17.09 1.69 -1.66
C VAL A 242 18.08 0.59 -1.30
N ALA A 243 17.69 -0.30 -0.41
CA ALA A 243 18.54 -1.40 0.03
C ALA A 243 17.83 -2.75 -0.08
N SER A 244 18.55 -3.77 -0.54
CA SER A 244 18.11 -5.15 -0.52
C SER A 244 19.17 -6.03 0.16
N TYR A 245 18.78 -6.79 1.19
CA TYR A 245 19.73 -7.64 1.91
C TYR A 245 20.25 -8.81 1.06
N HIS A 246 19.45 -9.32 0.13
CA HIS A 246 19.82 -10.43 -0.74
C HIS A 246 19.92 -10.00 -2.20
N GLU A 247 18.79 -9.74 -2.87
CA GLU A 247 18.78 -9.60 -4.32
C GLU A 247 17.78 -8.52 -4.79
N TYR A 248 18.03 -7.96 -5.97
CA TYR A 248 17.11 -7.14 -6.74
C TYR A 248 16.74 -5.80 -6.08
N ALA A 249 17.66 -4.88 -6.12
CA ALA A 249 17.37 -3.48 -5.76
C ALA A 249 17.38 -2.59 -7.00
N GLY A 250 16.34 -1.80 -7.18
CA GLY A 250 16.24 -0.82 -8.26
C GLY A 250 15.86 0.56 -7.76
N GLY A 251 16.50 1.59 -8.27
CA GLY A 251 16.25 2.97 -7.86
C GLY A 251 14.79 3.41 -8.02
N MET A 252 14.07 2.80 -8.96
CA MET A 252 12.65 3.01 -9.16
C MET A 252 11.84 1.75 -8.87
N ILE A 253 12.24 0.59 -9.41
CA ILE A 253 11.47 -0.67 -9.33
C ILE A 253 12.40 -1.82 -8.99
N GLY A 254 12.08 -2.59 -7.94
CA GLY A 254 12.82 -3.79 -7.58
C GLY A 254 12.68 -4.88 -8.65
N ARG A 255 11.44 -5.19 -9.04
CA ARG A 255 11.12 -6.15 -10.10
C ARG A 255 10.06 -5.63 -11.05
N ALA A 256 10.35 -5.65 -12.31
CA ALA A 256 9.42 -5.30 -13.38
C ALA A 256 9.04 -6.55 -14.20
N GLY A 257 7.75 -6.71 -14.50
CA GLY A 257 7.18 -7.86 -15.23
C GLY A 257 7.09 -7.65 -16.74
N ASN A 258 5.99 -8.06 -17.35
CA ASN A 258 5.88 -8.32 -18.79
C ASN A 258 5.84 -7.08 -19.71
N THR A 259 5.23 -5.98 -19.26
CA THR A 259 5.05 -4.78 -20.09
C THR A 259 5.05 -3.55 -19.22
N LEU A 260 6.04 -2.70 -19.37
CA LEU A 260 6.17 -1.48 -18.60
C LEU A 260 6.65 -0.32 -19.47
N ALA A 261 6.06 0.85 -19.29
CA ALA A 261 6.56 2.13 -19.81
C ALA A 261 7.02 3.00 -18.65
N MET A 262 8.22 3.56 -18.76
CA MET A 262 8.77 4.52 -17.80
C MET A 262 9.18 5.79 -18.54
N ASN A 263 8.58 6.92 -18.16
CA ASN A 263 8.84 8.21 -18.79
C ASN A 263 9.17 9.27 -17.73
N TYR A 264 10.24 10.04 -17.92
CA TYR A 264 10.64 11.13 -17.02
C TYR A 264 10.77 10.72 -15.55
N CYS A 265 11.27 9.49 -15.31
CA CYS A 265 11.50 8.98 -13.96
C CYS A 265 12.95 9.22 -13.55
N SER A 266 13.18 9.61 -12.29
CA SER A 266 14.51 9.96 -11.80
C SER A 266 14.82 9.32 -10.45
N ASN A 267 15.99 8.69 -10.34
CA ASN A 267 16.54 8.24 -9.08
C ASN A 267 17.78 9.05 -8.72
N PHE A 268 17.77 9.69 -7.57
CA PHE A 268 18.89 10.48 -7.05
C PHE A 268 19.51 9.88 -5.78
N ALA A 269 19.07 8.71 -5.38
CA ALA A 269 19.48 8.07 -4.15
C ALA A 269 20.41 6.88 -4.40
N PRO A 270 21.28 6.54 -3.43
CA PRO A 270 22.08 5.34 -3.50
C PRO A 270 21.25 4.07 -3.46
N ILE A 271 21.78 3.02 -4.10
CA ILE A 271 21.20 1.69 -4.14
C ILE A 271 22.25 0.73 -3.60
N SER A 272 21.88 -0.13 -2.65
CA SER A 272 22.78 -1.11 -2.05
C SER A 272 22.14 -2.50 -1.98
N GLY A 273 22.98 -3.52 -2.04
CA GLY A 273 22.54 -4.91 -1.98
C GLY A 273 23.63 -5.89 -2.37
N SER A 274 23.34 -7.19 -2.33
CA SER A 274 24.35 -8.22 -2.65
C SER A 274 24.40 -8.56 -4.15
N SER A 275 23.29 -8.44 -4.89
CA SER A 275 23.26 -8.77 -6.32
C SER A 275 22.07 -8.14 -7.05
N TYR A 276 22.18 -8.03 -8.36
CA TYR A 276 21.16 -7.50 -9.26
C TYR A 276 20.71 -6.07 -8.91
N LEU A 277 21.67 -5.16 -8.89
CA LEU A 277 21.43 -3.75 -8.58
C LEU A 277 21.27 -2.95 -9.86
N GLY A 278 20.20 -2.20 -9.96
CA GLY A 278 19.95 -1.33 -11.13
C GLY A 278 19.64 0.11 -10.74
N GLY A 279 20.26 1.09 -11.38
CA GLY A 279 19.95 2.51 -11.16
C GLY A 279 18.47 2.85 -11.30
N MET A 280 17.74 2.11 -12.14
CA MET A 280 16.31 2.25 -12.37
C MET A 280 15.54 0.99 -11.98
N ILE A 281 15.95 -0.20 -12.46
CA ILE A 281 15.25 -1.47 -12.28
C ILE A 281 16.23 -2.53 -11.82
N GLY A 282 15.93 -3.26 -10.74
CA GLY A 282 16.75 -4.34 -10.21
C GLY A 282 16.64 -5.62 -11.05
N GLU A 283 15.42 -6.07 -11.34
CA GLU A 283 15.14 -7.25 -12.15
C GLU A 283 14.09 -6.96 -13.22
N VAL A 284 14.33 -7.53 -14.40
CA VAL A 284 13.36 -7.59 -15.48
C VAL A 284 12.93 -9.05 -15.64
N GLY A 285 11.66 -9.36 -15.40
CA GLY A 285 11.07 -10.68 -15.66
C GLY A 285 10.90 -10.94 -17.17
N ASP A 286 10.05 -11.89 -17.54
CA ASP A 286 9.77 -12.20 -18.94
C ASP A 286 9.22 -11.00 -19.72
N ALA A 287 10.13 -10.23 -20.32
CA ALA A 287 9.80 -8.98 -20.99
C ALA A 287 9.23 -9.23 -22.38
N ARG A 288 7.98 -8.83 -22.60
CA ARG A 288 7.37 -8.84 -23.94
C ARG A 288 7.51 -7.48 -24.64
N LYS A 289 7.46 -6.39 -23.89
CA LYS A 289 7.63 -5.02 -24.40
C LYS A 289 8.02 -4.06 -23.30
N TRP A 290 9.12 -3.35 -23.52
CA TRP A 290 9.65 -2.35 -22.59
C TRP A 290 9.88 -1.03 -23.31
N THR A 291 9.61 0.06 -22.62
CA THR A 291 9.96 1.41 -23.09
C THR A 291 10.44 2.22 -21.89
N ILE A 292 11.67 2.69 -21.94
CA ILE A 292 12.20 3.65 -20.96
C ILE A 292 12.62 4.89 -21.77
N MET A 293 12.03 6.03 -21.45
CA MET A 293 12.36 7.31 -22.09
C MET A 293 12.68 8.36 -21.02
N ASP A 294 13.70 9.16 -21.29
CA ASP A 294 14.11 10.28 -20.44
C ASP A 294 14.26 9.92 -18.95
N GLY A 295 14.74 8.72 -18.68
CA GLY A 295 15.05 8.25 -17.32
C GLY A 295 16.45 8.67 -16.89
N VAL A 296 16.59 9.18 -15.67
CA VAL A 296 17.88 9.57 -15.09
C VAL A 296 18.11 8.83 -13.77
N SER A 297 19.30 8.25 -13.62
CA SER A 297 19.78 7.75 -12.33
C SER A 297 21.16 8.38 -12.04
N LEU A 298 21.24 9.10 -10.94
CA LEU A 298 22.48 9.72 -10.44
C LEU A 298 22.96 9.08 -9.11
N GLY A 299 22.20 8.12 -8.55
CA GLY A 299 22.59 7.37 -7.37
C GLY A 299 23.69 6.35 -7.68
N PHE A 300 24.56 6.08 -6.70
CA PHE A 300 25.59 5.06 -6.82
C PHE A 300 25.04 3.71 -6.41
N ALA A 301 25.32 2.65 -7.18
CA ALA A 301 25.07 1.26 -6.79
C ALA A 301 26.33 0.71 -6.09
N THR A 302 26.17 0.22 -4.85
CA THR A 302 27.26 -0.37 -4.04
C THR A 302 26.90 -1.71 -3.46
#